data_2c6ca7a42675c7b4b5d7039ca95dae9a
#
_entry.id   2c6ca7a42675c7b4b5d7039ca95dae9a
#
_cell.length_a   1.000
_cell.length_b   1.000
_cell.length_c   1.000
_cell.angle_alpha   90.00
_cell.angle_beta   90.00
_cell.angle_gamma   90.00
#
_symmetry.space_group_name_H-M   'P 1'
#
loop_
_entity.id
_entity.type
_entity.pdbx_description
1 polymer ?
#
loop_
_entity_poly.entity_id
_entity_poly.type
_entity_poly.pdbx_seq_one_letter_code
_entity_poly.pdbx_strand_id
1 'polypeptide(L)'
;MNLSSAQQRILIVNIPPDPLANLDLIINDLNLGVTKTSQIKTYKKQIEEKQYQLILMNLDESGLKDLVKIKRSRKTESIPIIMIDTKKNHDQQLEALRKGACQIIEFENTAQQTKLAILSGLNSTHSFNRLEILLNNHKQSLEHLDSASFTFKTLTEAHVLAQTLSLTCLEVNKVAMGLTEILVNAVEHGNLGFSYEDKTWHQKNNTWEEELCKRLASSEYTGKYVTVEVERHDQMIQFTVTDQGTGFDYDKYMLMDPDQADQEHGRGISIARLVAFERLEYQSPGNKVLMYAKSSRAV
;
A
#
# COMPACT_ATOMS: atom_id res chain seq x y z
N MET A 1 -30.56 1.26 15.06
CA MET A 1 -30.45 -0.14 14.58
C MET A 1 -29.24 -0.75 15.24
N ASN A 2 -29.47 -1.69 16.18
CA ASN A 2 -28.40 -2.41 16.87
C ASN A 2 -27.68 -3.30 15.85
N LEU A 3 -26.45 -2.94 15.51
CA LEU A 3 -25.53 -3.87 14.89
C LEU A 3 -25.27 -4.97 15.94
N SER A 4 -25.79 -6.17 15.68
CA SER A 4 -25.50 -7.34 16.49
C SER A 4 -23.97 -7.45 16.55
N SER A 5 -23.40 -7.35 17.74
CA SER A 5 -21.99 -7.60 17.97
C SER A 5 -21.73 -9.07 17.62
N ALA A 6 -21.29 -9.31 16.39
CA ALA A 6 -20.82 -10.64 16.03
C ALA A 6 -19.69 -10.99 17.00
N GLN A 7 -19.87 -12.05 17.78
CA GLN A 7 -18.90 -12.52 18.76
C GLN A 7 -17.55 -12.73 18.05
N GLN A 8 -16.49 -12.10 18.58
CA GLN A 8 -15.14 -12.28 18.04
C GLN A 8 -14.75 -13.75 18.09
N ARG A 9 -14.23 -14.27 16.99
CA ARG A 9 -13.88 -15.70 16.85
C ARG A 9 -12.39 -15.89 16.70
N ILE A 10 -11.84 -16.82 17.47
CA ILE A 10 -10.45 -17.24 17.38
C ILE A 10 -10.34 -18.70 16.97
N LEU A 11 -9.29 -19.02 16.23
CA LEU A 11 -8.95 -20.38 15.84
C LEU A 11 -7.72 -20.84 16.65
N ILE A 12 -7.84 -21.97 17.32
CA ILE A 12 -6.76 -22.60 18.08
C ILE A 12 -6.30 -23.84 17.31
N VAL A 13 -5.00 -23.91 17.02
CA VAL A 13 -4.41 -24.96 16.19
C VAL A 13 -3.30 -25.70 16.93
N ASN A 14 -3.52 -26.99 17.12
CA ASN A 14 -2.53 -27.95 17.63
C ASN A 14 -1.81 -27.53 18.92
N ILE A 15 -2.53 -26.91 19.85
CA ILE A 15 -1.98 -26.56 21.17
C ILE A 15 -2.11 -27.76 22.10
N PRO A 16 -1.05 -28.14 22.86
CA PRO A 16 -1.10 -29.23 23.83
C PRO A 16 -2.15 -29.00 24.93
N PRO A 17 -2.60 -30.09 25.62
CA PRO A 17 -3.69 -30.02 26.62
C PRO A 17 -3.44 -29.04 27.77
N ASP A 18 -2.23 -29.02 28.35
CA ASP A 18 -1.93 -28.20 29.53
C ASP A 18 -2.00 -26.68 29.21
N PRO A 19 -1.30 -26.16 28.17
CA PRO A 19 -1.46 -24.77 27.74
C PRO A 19 -2.90 -24.45 27.30
N LEU A 20 -3.59 -25.41 26.67
CA LEU A 20 -4.96 -25.25 26.20
C LEU A 20 -5.94 -25.01 27.34
N ALA A 21 -5.80 -25.72 28.47
CA ALA A 21 -6.67 -25.53 29.63
C ALA A 21 -6.56 -24.11 30.22
N ASN A 22 -5.36 -23.55 30.29
CA ASN A 22 -5.14 -22.18 30.74
C ASN A 22 -5.72 -21.16 29.75
N LEU A 23 -5.56 -21.40 28.44
CA LEU A 23 -6.15 -20.56 27.39
C LEU A 23 -7.68 -20.57 27.44
N ASP A 24 -8.31 -21.71 27.70
CA ASP A 24 -9.76 -21.85 27.79
C ASP A 24 -10.34 -20.94 28.90
N LEU A 25 -9.69 -20.88 30.04
CA LEU A 25 -10.14 -19.99 31.14
C LEU A 25 -10.08 -18.52 30.73
N ILE A 26 -8.99 -18.11 30.08
CA ILE A 26 -8.81 -16.73 29.62
C ILE A 26 -9.81 -16.37 28.54
N ILE A 27 -10.02 -17.28 27.58
CA ILE A 27 -10.92 -17.08 26.44
C ILE A 27 -12.38 -16.98 26.91
N ASN A 28 -12.77 -17.80 27.86
CA ASN A 28 -14.10 -17.75 28.49
C ASN A 28 -14.31 -16.42 29.22
N ASP A 29 -13.31 -15.94 29.97
CA ASP A 29 -13.33 -14.63 30.64
C ASP A 29 -13.47 -13.46 29.63
N LEU A 30 -12.91 -13.60 28.44
CA LEU A 30 -13.01 -12.63 27.36
C LEU A 30 -14.29 -12.77 26.50
N ASN A 31 -15.13 -13.77 26.78
CA ASN A 31 -16.36 -14.06 26.01
C ASN A 31 -16.13 -14.20 24.50
N LEU A 32 -15.05 -14.88 24.08
CA LEU A 32 -14.68 -15.07 22.68
C LEU A 32 -15.26 -16.39 22.12
N GLY A 33 -15.65 -16.36 20.84
CA GLY A 33 -15.98 -17.58 20.11
C GLY A 33 -14.71 -18.36 19.75
N VAL A 34 -14.67 -19.67 20.00
CA VAL A 34 -13.50 -20.51 19.79
C VAL A 34 -13.79 -21.68 18.87
N THR A 35 -12.84 -21.93 17.97
CA THR A 35 -12.77 -23.17 17.22
C THR A 35 -11.41 -23.82 17.46
N LYS A 36 -11.40 -25.10 17.79
CA LYS A 36 -10.17 -25.88 18.04
C LYS A 36 -9.95 -26.91 16.98
N THR A 37 -8.72 -27.07 16.53
CA THR A 37 -8.35 -28.08 15.53
C THR A 37 -6.92 -28.55 15.70
N SER A 38 -6.63 -29.78 15.31
CA SER A 38 -5.28 -30.30 15.17
C SER A 38 -4.67 -30.01 13.78
N GLN A 39 -5.50 -29.63 12.79
CA GLN A 39 -5.06 -29.43 11.42
C GLN A 39 -5.70 -28.18 10.80
N ILE A 40 -4.88 -27.22 10.44
CA ILE A 40 -5.35 -25.96 9.86
C ILE A 40 -6.04 -26.11 8.50
N LYS A 41 -5.68 -27.17 7.75
CA LYS A 41 -6.26 -27.44 6.43
C LYS A 41 -7.79 -27.60 6.47
N THR A 42 -8.35 -28.09 7.56
CA THR A 42 -9.80 -28.29 7.75
C THR A 42 -10.55 -26.97 7.73
N TYR A 43 -9.91 -25.86 8.11
CA TYR A 43 -10.54 -24.54 8.23
C TYR A 43 -10.03 -23.53 7.21
N LYS A 44 -9.33 -23.99 6.16
CA LYS A 44 -8.76 -23.11 5.15
C LYS A 44 -9.78 -22.13 4.55
N LYS A 45 -10.96 -22.61 4.18
CA LYS A 45 -12.03 -21.79 3.59
C LYS A 45 -12.50 -20.71 4.57
N GLN A 46 -12.78 -21.06 5.83
CA GLN A 46 -13.22 -20.13 6.86
C GLN A 46 -12.15 -19.09 7.22
N ILE A 47 -10.88 -19.47 7.13
CA ILE A 47 -9.75 -18.55 7.32
C ILE A 47 -9.69 -17.56 6.14
N GLU A 48 -9.83 -18.05 4.90
CA GLU A 48 -9.86 -17.21 3.69
C GLU A 48 -11.07 -16.27 3.65
N GLU A 49 -12.20 -16.67 4.25
CA GLU A 49 -13.40 -15.84 4.42
C GLU A 49 -13.30 -14.89 5.63
N LYS A 50 -12.14 -14.79 6.27
CA LYS A 50 -11.87 -13.93 7.43
C LYS A 50 -12.85 -14.15 8.60
N GLN A 51 -13.34 -15.39 8.79
CA GLN A 51 -14.24 -15.73 9.89
C GLN A 51 -13.56 -15.74 11.26
N TYR A 52 -12.22 -15.72 11.29
CA TYR A 52 -11.41 -15.67 12.51
C TYR A 52 -10.61 -14.37 12.55
N GLN A 53 -10.65 -13.69 13.70
CA GLN A 53 -9.93 -12.44 13.94
C GLN A 53 -8.52 -12.66 14.51
N LEU A 54 -8.24 -13.86 15.02
CA LEU A 54 -6.95 -14.24 15.59
C LEU A 54 -6.75 -15.75 15.46
N ILE A 55 -5.53 -16.18 15.21
CA ILE A 55 -5.14 -17.59 15.23
C ILE A 55 -4.08 -17.78 16.33
N LEU A 56 -4.32 -18.75 17.22
CA LEU A 56 -3.36 -19.23 18.20
C LEU A 56 -2.82 -20.58 17.73
N MET A 57 -1.50 -20.71 17.62
CA MET A 57 -0.87 -21.93 17.09
C MET A 57 0.28 -22.40 18.00
N ASN A 58 0.46 -23.70 18.11
CA ASN A 58 1.63 -24.25 18.77
C ASN A 58 2.91 -23.91 18.02
N LEU A 59 3.97 -23.56 18.76
CA LEU A 59 5.29 -23.29 18.18
C LEU A 59 6.07 -24.61 18.08
N ASP A 60 5.91 -25.24 16.94
CA ASP A 60 6.67 -26.42 16.51
C ASP A 60 6.93 -26.36 15.01
N GLU A 61 7.61 -27.36 14.45
CA GLU A 61 7.90 -27.40 13.00
C GLU A 61 6.64 -27.37 12.13
N SER A 62 5.54 -28.00 12.58
CA SER A 62 4.27 -27.99 11.86
C SER A 62 3.63 -26.61 11.89
N GLY A 63 3.59 -25.96 13.07
CA GLY A 63 3.08 -24.62 13.26
C GLY A 63 3.84 -23.57 12.45
N LEU A 64 5.18 -23.67 12.41
CA LEU A 64 6.01 -22.79 11.56
C LEU A 64 5.73 -22.96 10.07
N LYS A 65 5.51 -24.19 9.58
CA LYS A 65 5.12 -24.44 8.18
C LYS A 65 3.75 -23.87 7.86
N ASP A 66 2.80 -23.98 8.76
CA ASP A 66 1.44 -23.47 8.58
C ASP A 66 1.38 -21.95 8.69
N LEU A 67 2.15 -21.34 9.59
CA LEU A 67 2.34 -19.88 9.67
C LEU A 67 2.77 -19.32 8.30
N VAL A 68 3.81 -19.90 7.70
CA VAL A 68 4.31 -19.46 6.39
C VAL A 68 3.24 -19.55 5.29
N LYS A 69 2.45 -20.64 5.28
CA LYS A 69 1.38 -20.81 4.28
C LYS A 69 0.30 -19.75 4.43
N ILE A 70 -0.11 -19.42 5.66
CA ILE A 70 -1.11 -18.39 5.93
C ILE A 70 -0.57 -17.02 5.52
N LYS A 71 0.65 -16.68 5.90
CA LYS A 71 1.26 -15.37 5.64
C LYS A 71 1.66 -15.13 4.18
N ARG A 72 1.80 -16.17 3.36
CA ARG A 72 2.04 -16.03 1.91
C ARG A 72 0.78 -15.76 1.07
N SER A 73 -0.40 -15.93 1.62
CA SER A 73 -1.65 -15.72 0.91
C SER A 73 -2.19 -14.31 1.19
N ARG A 74 -2.39 -13.50 0.12
CA ARG A 74 -2.99 -12.15 0.22
C ARG A 74 -4.33 -12.12 0.96
N LYS A 75 -5.09 -13.21 0.92
CA LYS A 75 -6.39 -13.31 1.59
C LYS A 75 -6.27 -13.44 3.11
N THR A 76 -5.16 -13.97 3.60
CA THR A 76 -5.00 -14.40 5.00
C THR A 76 -3.81 -13.76 5.71
N GLU A 77 -2.90 -13.08 4.99
CA GLU A 77 -1.69 -12.46 5.55
C GLU A 77 -1.98 -11.44 6.68
N SER A 78 -3.14 -10.76 6.60
CA SER A 78 -3.56 -9.76 7.58
C SER A 78 -4.04 -10.35 8.91
N ILE A 79 -4.38 -11.65 8.96
CA ILE A 79 -4.86 -12.28 10.21
C ILE A 79 -3.68 -12.41 11.18
N PRO A 80 -3.75 -11.82 12.39
CA PRO A 80 -2.69 -11.97 13.37
C PRO A 80 -2.58 -13.43 13.83
N ILE A 81 -1.35 -13.88 13.99
CA ILE A 81 -1.03 -15.22 14.48
C ILE A 81 -0.14 -15.10 15.69
N ILE A 82 -0.60 -15.63 16.82
CA ILE A 82 0.19 -15.75 18.03
C ILE A 82 0.67 -17.22 18.15
N MET A 83 1.96 -17.39 18.37
CA MET A 83 2.55 -18.70 18.58
C MET A 83 2.68 -18.98 20.07
N ILE A 84 2.31 -20.20 20.50
CA ILE A 84 2.44 -20.66 21.88
C ILE A 84 3.69 -21.55 21.98
N ASP A 85 4.67 -21.07 22.71
CA ASP A 85 5.91 -21.82 22.95
C ASP A 85 5.82 -22.63 24.24
N THR A 86 5.83 -23.94 24.11
CA THR A 86 5.80 -24.89 25.22
C THR A 86 7.19 -25.45 25.58
N LYS A 87 8.23 -25.13 24.80
CA LYS A 87 9.57 -25.74 24.90
C LYS A 87 10.69 -24.73 25.17
N LYS A 88 10.36 -23.40 25.21
CA LYS A 88 11.34 -22.30 25.36
C LYS A 88 12.47 -22.36 24.32
N ASN A 89 12.10 -22.57 23.06
CA ASN A 89 13.06 -22.63 21.97
C ASN A 89 13.25 -21.26 21.34
N HIS A 90 14.25 -20.50 21.81
CA HIS A 90 14.52 -19.15 21.35
C HIS A 90 14.80 -19.04 19.84
N ASP A 91 15.45 -20.04 19.22
CA ASP A 91 15.70 -20.03 17.78
C ASP A 91 14.40 -20.13 17.00
N GLN A 92 13.49 -21.02 17.43
CA GLN A 92 12.15 -21.12 16.81
C GLN A 92 11.29 -19.89 17.09
N GLN A 93 11.41 -19.25 18.26
CA GLN A 93 10.73 -17.98 18.54
C GLN A 93 11.15 -16.89 17.54
N LEU A 94 12.47 -16.70 17.36
CA LEU A 94 13.01 -15.74 16.40
C LEU A 94 12.60 -16.06 14.96
N GLU A 95 12.61 -17.33 14.59
CA GLU A 95 12.16 -17.79 13.28
C GLU A 95 10.67 -17.47 13.05
N ALA A 96 9.81 -17.73 14.02
CA ALA A 96 8.38 -17.45 13.94
C ALA A 96 8.11 -15.95 13.75
N LEU A 97 8.77 -15.08 14.50
CA LEU A 97 8.64 -13.63 14.36
C LEU A 97 9.09 -13.16 12.98
N ARG A 98 10.22 -13.64 12.46
CA ARG A 98 10.69 -13.33 11.09
C ARG A 98 9.73 -13.82 10.01
N LYS A 99 9.00 -14.90 10.26
CA LYS A 99 8.00 -15.46 9.33
C LYS A 99 6.62 -14.83 9.46
N GLY A 100 6.45 -13.85 10.34
CA GLY A 100 5.24 -13.03 10.45
C GLY A 100 4.29 -13.43 11.58
N ALA A 101 4.74 -14.15 12.60
CA ALA A 101 4.00 -14.22 13.87
C ALA A 101 3.95 -12.82 14.48
N CYS A 102 2.78 -12.42 14.99
CA CYS A 102 2.64 -11.11 15.62
C CYS A 102 3.17 -11.09 17.06
N GLN A 103 3.17 -12.24 17.72
CA GLN A 103 3.64 -12.40 19.09
C GLN A 103 3.91 -13.86 19.43
N ILE A 104 4.76 -14.08 20.45
CA ILE A 104 4.99 -15.38 21.07
C ILE A 104 4.47 -15.32 22.50
N ILE A 105 3.77 -16.35 22.95
CA ILE A 105 3.38 -16.58 24.33
C ILE A 105 4.13 -17.83 24.83
N GLU A 106 4.93 -17.67 25.87
CA GLU A 106 5.53 -18.81 26.55
C GLU A 106 4.51 -19.44 27.51
N PHE A 107 4.57 -20.76 27.66
CA PHE A 107 3.62 -21.50 28.50
C PHE A 107 3.60 -21.01 29.95
N GLU A 108 4.72 -20.51 30.45
CA GLU A 108 4.87 -20.00 31.81
C GLU A 108 4.38 -18.57 32.00
N ASN A 109 3.93 -17.90 30.95
CA ASN A 109 3.38 -16.56 31.06
C ASN A 109 2.17 -16.54 32.00
N THR A 110 2.06 -15.48 32.79
CA THR A 110 0.90 -15.30 33.64
C THR A 110 -0.39 -15.19 32.82
N ALA A 111 -1.52 -15.54 33.41
CA ALA A 111 -2.83 -15.39 32.76
C ALA A 111 -3.06 -13.95 32.26
N GLN A 112 -2.58 -12.96 33.03
CA GLN A 112 -2.70 -11.55 32.64
C GLN A 112 -1.86 -11.20 31.40
N GLN A 113 -0.62 -11.68 31.29
CA GLN A 113 0.23 -11.49 30.11
C GLN A 113 -0.38 -12.14 28.87
N THR A 114 -0.88 -13.38 29.01
CA THR A 114 -1.57 -14.11 27.95
C THR A 114 -2.84 -13.37 27.50
N LYS A 115 -3.64 -12.87 28.45
CA LYS A 115 -4.83 -12.06 28.17
C LYS A 115 -4.50 -10.79 27.37
N LEU A 116 -3.45 -10.06 27.79
CA LEU A 116 -2.99 -8.86 27.08
C LEU A 116 -2.52 -9.18 25.67
N ALA A 117 -1.80 -10.28 25.47
CA ALA A 117 -1.34 -10.71 24.14
C ALA A 117 -2.53 -11.00 23.19
N ILE A 118 -3.54 -11.73 23.67
CA ILE A 118 -4.75 -12.04 22.91
C ILE A 118 -5.51 -10.74 22.54
N LEU A 119 -5.71 -9.86 23.52
CA LEU A 119 -6.38 -8.57 23.27
C LEU A 119 -5.60 -7.69 22.28
N SER A 120 -4.28 -7.65 22.36
CA SER A 120 -3.43 -6.93 21.41
C SER A 120 -3.57 -7.48 19.98
N GLY A 121 -3.56 -8.82 19.83
CA GLY A 121 -3.79 -9.46 18.54
C GLY A 121 -5.16 -9.13 17.94
N LEU A 122 -6.22 -9.19 18.74
CA LEU A 122 -7.57 -8.83 18.31
C LEU A 122 -7.70 -7.34 17.93
N ASN A 123 -7.08 -6.45 18.69
CA ASN A 123 -7.10 -5.01 18.39
C ASN A 123 -6.35 -4.70 17.08
N SER A 124 -5.26 -5.42 16.79
CA SER A 124 -4.54 -5.28 15.52
C SER A 124 -5.43 -5.62 14.32
N THR A 125 -6.25 -6.68 14.44
CA THR A 125 -7.24 -7.05 13.40
C THR A 125 -8.29 -5.97 13.21
N HIS A 126 -8.82 -5.40 14.29
CA HIS A 126 -9.81 -4.32 14.20
C HIS A 126 -9.25 -3.09 13.51
N SER A 127 -8.05 -2.68 13.87
CA SER A 127 -7.39 -1.53 13.24
C SER A 127 -7.13 -1.78 11.75
N PHE A 128 -6.66 -2.97 11.39
CA PHE A 128 -6.43 -3.35 9.99
C PHE A 128 -7.73 -3.38 9.18
N ASN A 129 -8.77 -4.05 9.69
CA ASN A 129 -10.07 -4.12 9.01
C ASN A 129 -10.71 -2.73 8.87
N ARG A 130 -10.56 -1.86 9.88
CA ARG A 130 -11.06 -0.48 9.80
C ARG A 130 -10.34 0.32 8.71
N LEU A 131 -9.01 0.17 8.62
CA LEU A 131 -8.23 0.79 7.53
C LEU A 131 -8.63 0.23 6.17
N GLU A 132 -8.80 -1.08 6.04
CA GLU A 132 -9.25 -1.72 4.79
C GLU A 132 -10.62 -1.19 4.35
N ILE A 133 -11.57 -1.07 5.29
CA ILE A 133 -12.90 -0.49 5.02
C ILE A 133 -12.79 0.97 4.59
N LEU A 134 -11.98 1.77 5.28
CA LEU A 134 -11.77 3.18 4.92
C LEU A 134 -11.16 3.31 3.53
N LEU A 135 -10.14 2.52 3.21
CA LEU A 135 -9.52 2.52 1.88
C LEU A 135 -10.51 2.10 0.79
N ASN A 136 -11.32 1.07 1.04
CA ASN A 136 -12.35 0.63 0.09
C ASN A 136 -13.45 1.70 -0.09
N ASN A 137 -13.87 2.37 0.98
CA ASN A 137 -14.85 3.46 0.89
C ASN A 137 -14.29 4.65 0.09
N HIS A 138 -13.01 5.00 0.30
CA HIS A 138 -12.37 6.05 -0.51
C HIS A 138 -12.28 5.66 -1.98
N LYS A 139 -11.91 4.42 -2.28
CA LYS A 139 -11.90 3.92 -3.66
C LYS A 139 -13.30 3.99 -4.29
N GLN A 140 -14.33 3.51 -3.61
CA GLN A 140 -15.72 3.58 -4.08
C GLN A 140 -16.17 5.03 -4.31
N SER A 141 -15.78 5.96 -3.43
CA SER A 141 -16.11 7.38 -3.63
C SER A 141 -15.46 7.95 -4.89
N LEU A 142 -14.21 7.56 -5.18
CA LEU A 142 -13.50 7.97 -6.39
C LEU A 142 -14.09 7.35 -7.67
N GLU A 143 -14.78 6.20 -7.58
CA GLU A 143 -15.51 5.62 -8.71
C GLU A 143 -16.68 6.51 -9.17
N HIS A 144 -17.20 7.39 -8.30
CA HIS A 144 -18.25 8.38 -8.63
C HIS A 144 -17.69 9.72 -9.07
N LEU A 145 -16.37 9.88 -9.15
CA LEU A 145 -15.74 11.10 -9.62
C LEU A 145 -15.93 11.24 -11.12
N ASP A 146 -16.63 12.29 -11.57
CA ASP A 146 -16.77 12.65 -12.98
C ASP A 146 -15.68 13.63 -13.43
N SER A 147 -15.37 14.63 -12.59
CA SER A 147 -14.27 15.56 -12.82
C SER A 147 -13.71 16.11 -11.53
N ALA A 148 -12.43 16.46 -11.53
CA ALA A 148 -11.76 17.16 -10.44
C ALA A 148 -10.57 17.96 -10.97
N SER A 149 -10.18 19.01 -10.23
CA SER A 149 -8.98 19.77 -10.49
C SER A 149 -8.21 19.96 -9.18
N PHE A 150 -6.91 19.70 -9.22
CA PHE A 150 -6.00 19.83 -8.08
C PHE A 150 -4.82 20.70 -8.46
N THR A 151 -4.33 21.48 -7.51
CA THR A 151 -3.09 22.25 -7.63
C THR A 151 -2.11 21.79 -6.57
N PHE A 152 -0.84 21.70 -6.92
CA PHE A 152 0.21 21.26 -6.00
C PHE A 152 1.57 21.89 -6.36
N LYS A 153 2.53 21.85 -5.44
CA LYS A 153 3.84 22.47 -5.60
C LYS A 153 5.02 21.57 -5.28
N THR A 154 4.80 20.57 -4.41
CA THR A 154 5.89 19.74 -3.85
C THR A 154 5.87 18.32 -4.41
N LEU A 155 7.02 17.66 -4.35
CA LEU A 155 7.14 16.25 -4.75
C LEU A 155 6.29 15.34 -3.89
N THR A 156 6.16 15.64 -2.58
CA THR A 156 5.30 14.86 -1.67
C THR A 156 3.85 14.93 -2.10
N GLU A 157 3.34 16.11 -2.44
CA GLU A 157 1.98 16.29 -2.96
C GLU A 157 1.80 15.56 -4.30
N ALA A 158 2.79 15.63 -5.21
CA ALA A 158 2.78 14.90 -6.47
C ALA A 158 2.60 13.38 -6.25
N HIS A 159 3.37 12.78 -5.34
CA HIS A 159 3.28 11.36 -5.02
C HIS A 159 1.91 10.98 -4.43
N VAL A 160 1.39 11.78 -3.49
CA VAL A 160 0.08 11.53 -2.88
C VAL A 160 -1.03 11.62 -3.93
N LEU A 161 -1.00 12.63 -4.81
CA LEU A 161 -1.97 12.78 -5.88
C LEU A 161 -1.89 11.65 -6.90
N ALA A 162 -0.68 11.23 -7.32
CA ALA A 162 -0.50 10.12 -8.24
C ALA A 162 -1.13 8.82 -7.69
N GLN A 163 -0.88 8.50 -6.42
CA GLN A 163 -1.47 7.34 -5.77
C GLN A 163 -2.99 7.44 -5.64
N THR A 164 -3.51 8.61 -5.25
CA THR A 164 -4.95 8.82 -5.05
C THR A 164 -5.70 8.77 -6.37
N LEU A 165 -5.22 9.46 -7.39
CA LEU A 165 -5.89 9.56 -8.69
C LEU A 165 -5.84 8.24 -9.47
N SER A 166 -4.80 7.44 -9.31
CA SER A 166 -4.70 6.12 -9.93
C SER A 166 -5.82 5.16 -9.50
N LEU A 167 -6.42 5.36 -8.32
CA LEU A 167 -7.55 4.55 -7.82
C LEU A 167 -8.81 4.67 -8.70
N THR A 168 -8.92 5.70 -9.54
CA THR A 168 -10.00 5.85 -10.52
C THR A 168 -9.85 4.93 -11.73
N CYS A 169 -8.69 4.28 -11.88
CA CYS A 169 -8.30 3.50 -13.04
C CYS A 169 -8.30 1.99 -12.78
N LEU A 170 -8.43 1.20 -13.84
CA LEU A 170 -8.42 -0.27 -13.78
C LEU A 170 -7.06 -0.81 -13.35
N GLU A 171 -5.96 -0.30 -13.95
CA GLU A 171 -4.58 -0.72 -13.72
C GLU A 171 -3.87 0.21 -12.72
N VAL A 172 -4.38 0.23 -11.45
CA VAL A 172 -3.97 1.18 -10.41
C VAL A 172 -2.45 1.35 -10.31
N ASN A 173 -1.69 0.24 -10.19
CA ASN A 173 -0.25 0.32 -9.96
C ASN A 173 0.52 0.90 -11.16
N LYS A 174 0.12 0.56 -12.39
CA LYS A 174 0.75 1.09 -13.61
C LYS A 174 0.47 2.57 -13.75
N VAL A 175 -0.79 2.97 -13.54
CA VAL A 175 -1.19 4.38 -13.62
C VAL A 175 -0.54 5.21 -12.51
N ALA A 176 -0.46 4.69 -11.28
CA ALA A 176 0.26 5.37 -10.19
C ALA A 176 1.72 5.64 -10.53
N MET A 177 2.41 4.65 -11.11
CA MET A 177 3.80 4.81 -11.56
C MET A 177 3.90 5.88 -12.64
N GLY A 178 3.08 5.81 -13.70
CA GLY A 178 3.12 6.78 -14.78
C GLY A 178 2.75 8.19 -14.34
N LEU A 179 1.70 8.35 -13.51
CA LEU A 179 1.35 9.64 -12.93
C LEU A 179 2.49 10.21 -12.08
N THR A 180 3.14 9.37 -11.25
CA THR A 180 4.27 9.82 -10.44
C THR A 180 5.36 10.42 -11.31
N GLU A 181 5.77 9.74 -12.38
CA GLU A 181 6.79 10.25 -13.30
C GLU A 181 6.40 11.61 -13.91
N ILE A 182 5.18 11.75 -14.37
CA ILE A 182 4.72 12.99 -15.01
C ILE A 182 4.54 14.12 -13.99
N LEU A 183 3.92 13.87 -12.83
CA LEU A 183 3.69 14.90 -11.82
C LEU A 183 5.00 15.39 -11.18
N VAL A 184 5.94 14.49 -10.94
CA VAL A 184 7.28 14.85 -10.44
C VAL A 184 8.03 15.69 -11.46
N ASN A 185 8.02 15.30 -12.75
CA ASN A 185 8.67 16.05 -13.81
C ASN A 185 8.07 17.47 -13.97
N ALA A 186 6.75 17.61 -13.83
CA ALA A 186 6.08 18.91 -13.87
C ALA A 186 6.55 19.86 -12.73
N VAL A 187 6.84 19.30 -11.53
CA VAL A 187 7.41 20.09 -10.44
C VAL A 187 8.89 20.39 -10.70
N GLU A 188 9.70 19.35 -10.91
CA GLU A 188 11.17 19.47 -10.97
C GLU A 188 11.63 20.23 -12.20
N HIS A 189 11.25 19.76 -13.38
CA HIS A 189 11.70 20.31 -14.66
C HIS A 189 10.83 21.47 -15.13
N GLY A 190 9.49 21.34 -14.96
CA GLY A 190 8.56 22.38 -15.36
C GLY A 190 8.66 23.62 -14.47
N ASN A 191 8.22 23.52 -13.22
CA ASN A 191 8.10 24.70 -12.35
C ASN A 191 9.43 25.15 -11.75
N LEU A 192 10.27 24.23 -11.27
CA LEU A 192 11.53 24.54 -10.58
C LEU A 192 12.71 24.70 -11.55
N GLY A 193 12.55 24.37 -12.83
CA GLY A 193 13.56 24.56 -13.87
C GLY A 193 14.84 23.78 -13.66
N PHE A 194 14.79 22.61 -13.00
CA PHE A 194 15.96 21.73 -12.93
C PHE A 194 16.23 21.11 -14.31
N SER A 195 17.46 21.18 -14.77
CA SER A 195 17.91 20.32 -15.86
C SER A 195 18.18 18.91 -15.35
N TYR A 196 18.28 17.92 -16.25
CA TYR A 196 18.71 16.57 -15.87
C TYR A 196 20.13 16.54 -15.32
N GLU A 197 21.01 17.36 -15.87
CA GLU A 197 22.39 17.53 -15.41
C GLU A 197 22.42 18.10 -14.00
N ASP A 198 21.61 19.14 -13.69
CA ASP A 198 21.49 19.71 -12.35
C ASP A 198 21.06 18.64 -11.34
N LYS A 199 20.01 17.91 -11.66
CA LYS A 199 19.48 16.85 -10.78
C LYS A 199 20.55 15.80 -10.51
N THR A 200 21.18 15.28 -11.56
CA THR A 200 22.24 14.28 -11.45
C THR A 200 23.41 14.77 -10.61
N TRP A 201 23.84 16.03 -10.82
CA TRP A 201 24.93 16.64 -10.08
C TRP A 201 24.61 16.74 -8.59
N HIS A 202 23.42 17.25 -8.25
CA HIS A 202 23.00 17.40 -6.86
C HIS A 202 22.80 16.04 -6.16
N GLN A 203 22.30 15.04 -6.86
CA GLN A 203 22.18 13.66 -6.33
C GLN A 203 23.55 13.04 -6.02
N LYS A 204 24.53 13.18 -6.93
CA LYS A 204 25.90 12.68 -6.74
C LYS A 204 26.62 13.35 -5.57
N ASN A 205 26.28 14.61 -5.29
CA ASN A 205 26.88 15.39 -4.19
C ASN A 205 26.07 15.37 -2.89
N ASN A 206 24.96 14.60 -2.82
CA ASN A 206 24.04 14.53 -1.69
C ASN A 206 23.47 15.90 -1.24
N THR A 207 23.28 16.82 -2.19
CA THR A 207 22.73 18.18 -1.96
C THR A 207 21.35 18.37 -2.61
N TRP A 208 20.73 17.28 -3.09
CA TRP A 208 19.45 17.34 -3.82
C TRP A 208 18.32 17.93 -2.98
N GLU A 209 18.11 17.42 -1.76
CA GLU A 209 17.02 17.88 -0.89
C GLU A 209 17.20 19.35 -0.49
N GLU A 210 18.44 19.77 -0.22
CA GLU A 210 18.76 21.15 0.14
C GLU A 210 18.44 22.11 -1.02
N GLU A 211 18.89 21.79 -2.24
CA GLU A 211 18.63 22.64 -3.40
C GLU A 211 17.15 22.66 -3.78
N LEU A 212 16.45 21.51 -3.67
CA LEU A 212 15.00 21.44 -3.85
C LEU A 212 14.26 22.37 -2.89
N CYS A 213 14.56 22.31 -1.59
CA CYS A 213 13.96 23.19 -0.58
C CYS A 213 14.28 24.67 -0.85
N LYS A 214 15.51 24.98 -1.25
CA LYS A 214 15.93 26.32 -1.59
C LYS A 214 15.16 26.88 -2.79
N ARG A 215 14.99 26.12 -3.88
CA ARG A 215 14.20 26.57 -5.04
C ARG A 215 12.73 26.75 -4.66
N LEU A 216 12.12 25.81 -3.96
CA LEU A 216 10.73 25.91 -3.49
C LEU A 216 10.48 27.19 -2.65
N ALA A 217 11.46 27.64 -1.88
CA ALA A 217 11.36 28.82 -1.02
C ALA A 217 11.71 30.13 -1.76
N SER A 218 12.31 30.08 -2.94
CA SER A 218 12.76 31.27 -3.65
C SER A 218 11.57 32.05 -4.25
N SER A 219 11.72 33.37 -4.35
CA SER A 219 10.69 34.26 -4.92
C SER A 219 10.38 33.96 -6.40
N GLU A 220 11.31 33.35 -7.13
CA GLU A 220 11.16 32.97 -8.53
C GLU A 220 10.16 31.84 -8.73
N TYR A 221 10.08 30.89 -7.79
CA TYR A 221 9.31 29.67 -7.94
C TYR A 221 8.14 29.53 -6.94
N THR A 222 8.14 30.27 -5.83
CA THR A 222 7.14 30.15 -4.76
C THR A 222 5.70 30.43 -5.23
N GLY A 223 5.52 31.21 -6.31
CA GLY A 223 4.23 31.49 -6.93
C GLY A 223 3.74 30.41 -7.91
N LYS A 224 4.64 29.49 -8.34
CA LYS A 224 4.31 28.47 -9.34
C LYS A 224 3.64 27.26 -8.72
N TYR A 225 2.73 26.65 -9.45
CA TYR A 225 2.04 25.40 -9.09
C TYR A 225 1.80 24.56 -10.35
N VAL A 226 1.66 23.27 -10.15
CA VAL A 226 1.19 22.33 -11.18
C VAL A 226 -0.31 22.16 -11.00
N THR A 227 -1.06 22.10 -12.10
CA THR A 227 -2.47 21.73 -12.10
C THR A 227 -2.61 20.33 -12.69
N VAL A 228 -3.37 19.45 -12.03
CA VAL A 228 -3.84 18.20 -12.61
C VAL A 228 -5.36 18.20 -12.65
N GLU A 229 -5.92 18.08 -13.85
CA GLU A 229 -7.34 17.93 -14.09
C GLU A 229 -7.63 16.47 -14.42
N VAL A 230 -8.72 15.96 -13.89
CA VAL A 230 -9.19 14.60 -14.10
C VAL A 230 -10.58 14.66 -14.66
N GLU A 231 -10.84 14.00 -15.77
CA GLU A 231 -12.16 13.94 -16.40
C GLU A 231 -12.47 12.50 -16.81
N ARG A 232 -13.69 12.08 -16.52
CA ARG A 232 -14.18 10.77 -16.93
C ARG A 232 -14.93 10.87 -18.25
N HIS A 233 -14.53 10.06 -19.20
CA HIS A 233 -15.16 9.92 -20.51
C HIS A 233 -15.52 8.45 -20.74
N ASP A 234 -16.76 8.06 -20.52
CA ASP A 234 -17.24 6.68 -20.63
C ASP A 234 -16.36 5.69 -19.84
N GLN A 235 -15.58 4.88 -20.55
CA GLN A 235 -14.69 3.87 -19.97
C GLN A 235 -13.24 4.37 -19.75
N MET A 236 -12.98 5.64 -20.01
CA MET A 236 -11.65 6.23 -19.92
C MET A 236 -11.61 7.33 -18.86
N ILE A 237 -10.46 7.45 -18.22
CA ILE A 237 -10.10 8.60 -17.39
C ILE A 237 -9.05 9.38 -18.17
N GLN A 238 -9.32 10.66 -18.40
CA GLN A 238 -8.35 11.61 -18.91
C GLN A 238 -7.71 12.35 -17.75
N PHE A 239 -6.39 12.40 -17.74
CA PHE A 239 -5.59 13.27 -16.87
C PHE A 239 -4.97 14.36 -17.74
N THR A 240 -5.12 15.62 -17.36
CA THR A 240 -4.45 16.75 -17.98
C THR A 240 -3.55 17.40 -16.95
N VAL A 241 -2.24 17.37 -17.17
CA VAL A 241 -1.25 17.99 -16.28
C VAL A 241 -0.67 19.20 -16.96
N THR A 242 -0.67 20.33 -16.25
CA THR A 242 -0.13 21.60 -16.74
C THR A 242 0.79 22.20 -15.69
N ASP A 243 2.03 22.47 -16.08
CA ASP A 243 2.99 23.24 -15.27
C ASP A 243 3.13 24.67 -15.79
N GLN A 244 3.84 25.50 -15.02
CA GLN A 244 4.07 26.91 -15.33
C GLN A 244 5.52 27.18 -15.81
N GLY A 245 6.17 26.14 -16.35
CA GLY A 245 7.46 26.24 -16.99
C GLY A 245 7.37 26.72 -18.43
N THR A 246 8.53 26.82 -19.06
CA THR A 246 8.66 27.26 -20.46
C THR A 246 8.33 26.16 -21.48
N GLY A 247 8.12 24.94 -21.00
CA GLY A 247 7.99 23.74 -21.82
C GLY A 247 9.35 23.17 -22.26
N PHE A 248 9.31 22.11 -23.05
CA PHE A 248 10.49 21.41 -23.55
C PHE A 248 10.22 20.72 -24.89
N ASP A 249 11.29 20.32 -25.60
CA ASP A 249 11.21 19.51 -26.82
C ASP A 249 10.90 18.05 -26.46
N TYR A 250 9.60 17.72 -26.44
CA TYR A 250 9.10 16.40 -26.06
C TYR A 250 9.21 15.36 -27.17
N ASP A 251 9.39 15.74 -28.41
CA ASP A 251 9.42 14.81 -29.56
C ASP A 251 10.53 13.78 -29.41
N LYS A 252 11.68 14.18 -28.86
CA LYS A 252 12.81 13.29 -28.58
C LYS A 252 12.41 12.13 -27.66
N TYR A 253 11.58 12.40 -26.65
CA TYR A 253 11.16 11.43 -25.65
C TYR A 253 9.98 10.57 -26.13
N MET A 254 9.17 11.09 -27.05
CA MET A 254 8.05 10.37 -27.65
C MET A 254 8.51 9.29 -28.65
N LEU A 255 9.68 9.45 -29.24
CA LEU A 255 10.26 8.50 -30.21
C LEU A 255 11.24 7.50 -29.56
N MET A 256 11.65 7.71 -28.32
CA MET A 256 12.61 6.84 -27.62
C MET A 256 12.05 5.46 -27.38
N ASP A 257 12.82 4.43 -27.78
CA ASP A 257 12.66 3.06 -27.34
C ASP A 257 13.20 2.95 -25.89
N PRO A 258 12.42 2.43 -24.92
CA PRO A 258 12.87 2.28 -23.53
C PRO A 258 14.15 1.45 -23.36
N ASP A 259 14.38 0.50 -24.28
CA ASP A 259 15.56 -0.36 -24.27
C ASP A 259 16.82 0.37 -24.79
N GLN A 260 16.64 1.51 -25.47
CA GLN A 260 17.71 2.34 -26.04
C GLN A 260 17.93 3.64 -25.24
N ALA A 261 17.08 3.93 -24.24
CA ALA A 261 17.27 5.08 -23.36
C ALA A 261 18.54 4.88 -22.53
N ASP A 262 19.60 5.59 -22.92
CA ASP A 262 20.85 5.65 -22.18
C ASP A 262 20.55 5.96 -20.70
N GLN A 263 20.97 5.08 -19.89
CA GLN A 263 20.74 4.69 -18.51
C GLN A 263 20.20 5.69 -17.48
N GLU A 264 20.11 7.00 -17.71
CA GLU A 264 19.74 7.95 -16.67
C GLU A 264 18.66 9.01 -17.05
N HIS A 265 18.34 9.27 -18.32
CA HIS A 265 17.50 10.41 -18.71
C HIS A 265 16.36 10.05 -19.68
N GLY A 266 15.15 10.58 -19.42
CA GLY A 266 13.97 10.41 -20.29
C GLY A 266 13.18 9.12 -20.11
N ARG A 267 13.62 8.23 -19.23
CA ARG A 267 12.99 6.92 -18.97
C ARG A 267 11.59 7.04 -18.39
N GLY A 268 11.34 8.06 -17.57
CA GLY A 268 10.05 8.29 -16.92
C GLY A 268 8.91 8.54 -17.91
N ILE A 269 9.12 9.41 -18.90
CA ILE A 269 8.12 9.70 -19.95
C ILE A 269 7.85 8.46 -20.80
N SER A 270 8.90 7.71 -21.18
CA SER A 270 8.77 6.47 -21.94
C SER A 270 8.00 5.40 -21.17
N ILE A 271 8.26 5.24 -19.86
CA ILE A 271 7.52 4.33 -18.98
C ILE A 271 6.05 4.75 -18.89
N ALA A 272 5.77 6.03 -18.66
CA ALA A 272 4.41 6.54 -18.62
C ALA A 272 3.66 6.21 -19.93
N ARG A 273 4.27 6.50 -21.06
CA ARG A 273 3.69 6.28 -22.39
C ARG A 273 3.43 4.81 -22.73
N LEU A 274 4.36 3.92 -22.42
CA LEU A 274 4.32 2.54 -22.91
C LEU A 274 3.67 1.56 -21.92
N VAL A 275 3.69 1.88 -20.63
CA VAL A 275 3.28 0.95 -19.58
C VAL A 275 2.00 1.42 -18.87
N ALA A 276 1.87 2.73 -18.65
CA ALA A 276 0.86 3.26 -17.75
C ALA A 276 -0.41 3.73 -18.45
N PHE A 277 -0.29 4.33 -19.62
CA PHE A 277 -1.41 4.98 -20.30
C PHE A 277 -1.68 4.36 -21.66
N GLU A 278 -2.96 4.28 -22.05
CA GLU A 278 -3.37 3.85 -23.40
C GLU A 278 -2.94 4.91 -24.46
N ARG A 279 -2.88 6.18 -24.05
CA ARG A 279 -2.47 7.30 -24.88
C ARG A 279 -1.86 8.38 -24.00
N LEU A 280 -0.77 8.99 -24.45
CA LEU A 280 -0.10 10.12 -23.83
C LEU A 280 0.31 11.12 -24.91
N GLU A 281 -0.06 12.39 -24.73
CA GLU A 281 0.16 13.45 -25.72
C GLU A 281 0.59 14.75 -25.04
N TYR A 282 1.77 15.25 -25.41
CA TYR A 282 2.20 16.59 -25.04
C TYR A 282 1.62 17.63 -25.98
N GLN A 283 1.33 18.81 -25.46
CA GLN A 283 0.92 19.99 -26.24
C GLN A 283 2.04 21.04 -26.21
N SER A 284 2.26 21.70 -27.36
CA SER A 284 3.21 22.81 -27.46
C SER A 284 2.85 23.93 -26.45
N PRO A 285 3.83 24.49 -25.73
CA PRO A 285 5.29 24.32 -25.90
C PRO A 285 5.89 23.14 -25.10
N GLY A 286 5.11 22.21 -24.54
CA GLY A 286 5.59 21.05 -23.81
C GLY A 286 5.38 21.12 -22.29
N ASN A 287 4.67 22.11 -21.80
CA ASN A 287 4.28 22.27 -20.39
C ASN A 287 2.87 21.76 -20.08
N LYS A 288 2.24 21.08 -21.04
CA LYS A 288 0.93 20.46 -20.88
C LYS A 288 0.94 19.06 -21.51
N VAL A 289 0.41 18.07 -20.77
CA VAL A 289 0.31 16.69 -21.23
C VAL A 289 -1.07 16.12 -20.94
N LEU A 290 -1.64 15.39 -21.91
CA LEU A 290 -2.88 14.65 -21.79
C LEU A 290 -2.58 13.16 -21.74
N MET A 291 -3.20 12.45 -20.81
CA MET A 291 -3.00 11.00 -20.59
C MET A 291 -4.34 10.33 -20.42
N TYR A 292 -4.48 9.14 -21.00
CA TYR A 292 -5.74 8.38 -20.99
C TYR A 292 -5.50 6.99 -20.42
N ALA A 293 -6.30 6.59 -19.44
CA ALA A 293 -6.26 5.26 -18.83
C ALA A 293 -7.67 4.67 -18.71
N LYS A 294 -7.80 3.35 -18.71
CA LYS A 294 -9.09 2.68 -18.52
C LYS A 294 -9.65 2.96 -17.14
N SER A 295 -10.93 3.32 -17.08
CA SER A 295 -11.66 3.55 -15.83
C SER A 295 -11.82 2.25 -15.02
N SER A 296 -11.77 2.36 -13.68
CA SER A 296 -12.13 1.27 -12.78
C SER A 296 -13.64 1.01 -12.74
N ARG A 297 -14.47 1.99 -13.11
CA ARG A 297 -15.93 1.87 -13.13
C ARG A 297 -16.35 0.99 -14.31
N ALA A 298 -16.97 -0.17 -14.00
CA ALA A 298 -17.66 -0.95 -15.01
C ALA A 298 -18.93 -0.20 -15.47
N VAL A 299 -19.23 -0.25 -16.76
CA VAL A 299 -20.48 0.28 -17.33
C VAL A 299 -21.65 -0.59 -16.89
#